data_55416cf045bdfb2247a810f19794a1aa
#
_entry.id   55416cf045bdfb2247a810f19794a1aa
#
_cell.length_a   1.000
_cell.length_b   1.000
_cell.length_c   1.000
_cell.angle_alpha   90.00
_cell.angle_beta   90.00
_cell.angle_gamma   90.00
#
_symmetry.space_group_name_H-M   'P 1'
#
loop_
_entity.id
_entity.type
_entity.pdbx_description
1 polymer ?
#
loop_
_entity_poly.entity_id
_entity_poly.type
_entity_poly.pdbx_seq_one_letter_code
_entity_poly.pdbx_strand_id
1 'polypeptide(L)'
;MNNKHKKTLQAVFSSPVPKGMPWADLEALLIAAGATVTEGDGSRVKFDMNGVTVAFHRPHKPKTARAYQITIAREFLETIGVKP
;
A
#
# COMPACT_ATOMS: atom_id res chain seq x y z
N MET A 1 8.39 12.57 0.99
CA MET A 1 8.01 11.68 -0.13
C MET A 1 8.46 12.28 -1.45
N ASN A 2 8.97 11.45 -2.35
CA ASN A 2 9.31 11.92 -3.68
C ASN A 2 8.04 12.04 -4.55
N ASN A 3 8.21 12.55 -5.78
CA ASN A 3 7.08 12.78 -6.67
C ASN A 3 6.34 11.50 -7.04
N LYS A 4 7.06 10.39 -7.20
CA LYS A 4 6.44 9.12 -7.55
C LYS A 4 5.53 8.64 -6.43
N HIS A 5 6.00 8.72 -5.18
CA HIS A 5 5.18 8.32 -4.02
C HIS A 5 3.97 9.23 -3.84
N LYS A 6 4.13 10.53 -4.10
CA LYS A 6 3.00 11.47 -4.04
C LYS A 6 1.92 11.11 -5.06
N LYS A 7 2.33 10.74 -6.27
CA LYS A 7 1.38 10.32 -7.31
C LYS A 7 0.66 9.03 -6.90
N THR A 8 1.39 8.07 -6.35
CA THR A 8 0.80 6.83 -5.88
C THR A 8 -0.19 7.10 -4.74
N LEU A 9 0.18 8.00 -3.82
CA LEU A 9 -0.68 8.39 -2.71
C LEU A 9 -2.00 8.99 -3.21
N GLN A 10 -1.91 9.90 -4.17
CA GLN A 10 -3.11 10.49 -4.78
C GLN A 10 -3.98 9.42 -5.44
N ALA A 11 -3.35 8.46 -6.14
CA ALA A 11 -4.07 7.38 -6.79
C ALA A 11 -4.79 6.48 -5.78
N VAL A 12 -4.13 6.18 -4.66
CA VAL A 12 -4.71 5.34 -3.60
C VAL A 12 -5.97 6.00 -3.03
N PHE A 13 -5.99 7.33 -2.96
CA PHE A 13 -7.14 8.08 -2.43
C PHE A 13 -8.15 8.48 -3.49
N SER A 14 -7.95 8.09 -4.75
CA SER A 14 -8.89 8.42 -5.81
C SER A 14 -10.12 7.51 -5.75
N SER A 15 -11.22 8.00 -6.33
CA SER A 15 -12.46 7.24 -6.44
C SER A 15 -12.98 7.36 -7.87
N PRO A 16 -13.17 6.23 -8.58
CA PRO A 16 -12.88 4.84 -8.13
C PRO A 16 -11.39 4.57 -8.00
N VAL A 17 -11.03 3.49 -7.28
CA VAL A 17 -9.63 3.11 -7.16
C VAL A 17 -9.08 2.73 -8.54
N PRO A 18 -7.80 3.07 -8.82
CA PRO A 18 -7.23 2.80 -10.13
C PRO A 18 -7.06 1.30 -10.38
N LYS A 19 -7.13 0.93 -11.66
CA LYS A 19 -6.79 -0.41 -12.11
C LYS A 19 -5.36 -0.40 -12.62
N GLY A 20 -4.67 -1.52 -12.45
CA GLY A 20 -3.34 -1.67 -12.99
C GLY A 20 -2.22 -1.03 -12.19
N MET A 21 -2.49 -0.59 -10.97
CA MET A 21 -1.42 -0.07 -10.12
C MET A 21 -0.45 -1.21 -9.79
N PRO A 22 0.85 -1.08 -10.13
CA PRO A 22 1.80 -2.12 -9.76
C PRO A 22 1.84 -2.29 -8.23
N TRP A 23 1.84 -3.53 -7.76
CA TRP A 23 1.96 -3.79 -6.33
C TRP A 23 3.22 -3.15 -5.76
N ALA A 24 4.33 -3.18 -6.52
CA ALA A 24 5.58 -2.59 -6.07
C ALA A 24 5.43 -1.11 -5.72
N ASP A 25 4.59 -0.38 -6.45
CA ASP A 25 4.35 1.04 -6.17
C ASP A 25 3.60 1.21 -4.85
N LEU A 26 2.61 0.36 -4.60
CA LEU A 26 1.85 0.42 -3.36
C LEU A 26 2.74 0.09 -2.17
N GLU A 27 3.54 -0.97 -2.28
CA GLU A 27 4.48 -1.36 -1.22
C GLU A 27 5.48 -0.25 -0.95
N ALA A 28 6.05 0.35 -2.00
CA ALA A 28 7.00 1.45 -1.87
C ALA A 28 6.36 2.67 -1.18
N LEU A 29 5.10 2.94 -1.46
CA LEU A 29 4.38 4.02 -0.80
C LEU A 29 4.26 3.77 0.70
N LEU A 30 3.88 2.57 1.10
CA LEU A 30 3.74 2.25 2.53
C LEU A 30 5.07 2.37 3.27
N ILE A 31 6.17 1.93 2.63
CA ILE A 31 7.50 2.09 3.19
C ILE A 31 7.86 3.57 3.30
N ALA A 32 7.58 4.36 2.26
CA ALA A 32 7.87 5.79 2.26
C ALA A 32 7.06 6.53 3.33
N ALA A 33 5.88 6.02 3.67
CA ALA A 33 5.05 6.58 4.73
C ALA A 33 5.59 6.27 6.13
N GLY A 34 6.58 5.38 6.23
CA GLY A 34 7.24 5.05 7.49
C GLY A 34 6.97 3.66 8.02
N ALA A 35 6.21 2.84 7.29
CA ALA A 35 5.89 1.51 7.76
C ALA A 35 7.09 0.58 7.76
N THR A 36 7.16 -0.29 8.76
CA THR A 36 8.14 -1.37 8.83
C THR A 36 7.55 -2.59 8.12
N VAL A 37 8.38 -3.22 7.27
CA VAL A 37 7.96 -4.39 6.48
C VAL A 37 8.49 -5.66 7.12
N THR A 38 7.61 -6.64 7.31
CA THR A 38 8.00 -7.96 7.78
C THR A 38 7.55 -9.00 6.77
N GLU A 39 8.50 -9.80 6.29
CA GLU A 39 8.19 -10.89 5.36
C GLU A 39 7.55 -12.05 6.13
N GLY A 40 6.51 -12.63 5.52
CA GLY A 40 5.92 -13.85 6.05
C GLY A 40 6.23 -15.03 5.14
N ASP A 41 5.52 -16.13 5.34
CA ASP A 41 5.66 -17.30 4.49
C ASP A 41 5.09 -17.04 3.11
N GLY A 42 5.78 -17.52 2.07
CA GLY A 42 5.32 -17.37 0.69
C GLY A 42 5.18 -15.91 0.29
N SER A 43 4.01 -15.53 -0.19
CA SER A 43 3.75 -14.17 -0.66
C SER A 43 3.28 -13.22 0.44
N ARG A 44 3.19 -13.67 1.67
CA ARG A 44 2.66 -12.86 2.78
C ARG A 44 3.65 -11.76 3.17
N VAL A 45 3.10 -10.58 3.43
CA VAL A 45 3.90 -9.43 3.86
C VAL A 45 3.06 -8.60 4.84
N LYS A 46 3.73 -8.06 5.85
CA LYS A 46 3.06 -7.29 6.91
C LYS A 46 3.72 -5.92 7.01
N PHE A 47 2.88 -4.88 7.20
CA PHE A 47 3.36 -3.51 7.39
C PHE A 47 2.87 -3.01 8.73
N ASP A 48 3.78 -2.42 9.51
CA ASP A 48 3.50 -1.93 10.85
C ASP A 48 3.93 -0.46 10.98
N MET A 49 3.07 0.35 11.60
CA MET A 49 3.43 1.70 11.97
C MET A 49 2.54 2.18 13.11
N ASN A 50 3.17 2.72 14.17
CA ASN A 50 2.46 3.30 15.31
C ASN A 50 1.43 2.35 15.93
N GLY A 51 1.76 1.06 16.01
CA GLY A 51 0.88 0.05 16.56
C GLY A 51 -0.23 -0.43 15.62
N VAL A 52 -0.27 0.11 14.41
CA VAL A 52 -1.25 -0.31 13.39
C VAL A 52 -0.56 -1.29 12.46
N THR A 53 -1.20 -2.44 12.23
CA THR A 53 -0.65 -3.50 11.37
C THR A 53 -1.63 -3.84 10.27
N VAL A 54 -1.11 -4.04 9.06
CA VAL A 54 -1.88 -4.52 7.93
C VAL A 54 -1.09 -5.61 7.22
N ALA A 55 -1.78 -6.65 6.75
CA ALA A 55 -1.14 -7.77 6.08
C ALA A 55 -1.74 -7.97 4.70
N PHE A 56 -0.89 -8.40 3.77
CA PHE A 56 -1.29 -8.67 2.39
C PHE A 56 -0.65 -9.95 1.89
N HIS A 57 -1.23 -10.50 0.81
CA HIS A 57 -0.54 -11.45 -0.05
C HIS A 57 -0.12 -10.70 -1.30
N ARG A 58 1.18 -10.68 -1.60
CA ARG A 58 1.66 -10.03 -2.83
C ARG A 58 1.05 -10.71 -4.04
N PRO A 59 0.42 -9.95 -4.94
CA PRO A 59 -0.18 -10.54 -6.15
C PRO A 59 0.89 -11.07 -7.11
N HIS A 60 0.58 -12.15 -7.83
CA HIS A 60 1.53 -12.79 -8.73
C HIS A 60 1.24 -12.58 -10.21
N LYS A 61 0.00 -12.80 -10.62
CA LYS A 61 -0.38 -12.76 -12.04
C LYS A 61 -1.77 -12.14 -12.17
N PRO A 62 -1.84 -10.89 -12.58
CA PRO A 62 -0.75 -9.93 -12.77
C PRO A 62 -0.21 -9.42 -11.44
N LYS A 63 0.98 -8.81 -11.47
CA LYS A 63 1.61 -8.20 -10.28
C LYS A 63 1.07 -6.81 -10.04
N THR A 64 -0.24 -6.67 -10.07
CA THR A 64 -0.93 -5.41 -9.82
C THR A 64 -1.74 -5.50 -8.56
N ALA A 65 -1.81 -4.39 -7.82
CA ALA A 65 -2.59 -4.34 -6.59
C ALA A 65 -4.07 -4.54 -6.92
N ARG A 66 -4.74 -5.38 -6.14
CA ARG A 66 -6.18 -5.59 -6.27
C ARG A 66 -6.92 -4.41 -5.64
N ALA A 67 -8.13 -4.16 -6.11
CA ALA A 67 -8.93 -3.04 -5.62
C ALA A 67 -9.07 -3.07 -4.09
N TYR A 68 -9.35 -4.25 -3.52
CA TYR A 68 -9.49 -4.37 -2.08
C TYR A 68 -8.18 -4.09 -1.34
N GLN A 69 -7.03 -4.39 -1.96
CA GLN A 69 -5.73 -4.10 -1.36
C GLN A 69 -5.49 -2.60 -1.30
N ILE A 70 -5.85 -1.89 -2.36
CA ILE A 70 -5.73 -0.43 -2.40
C ILE A 70 -6.63 0.20 -1.33
N THR A 71 -7.84 -0.32 -1.16
CA THR A 71 -8.76 0.16 -0.14
C THR A 71 -8.20 -0.06 1.27
N ILE A 72 -7.63 -1.24 1.53
CA ILE A 72 -7.02 -1.55 2.81
C ILE A 72 -5.82 -0.63 3.06
N ALA A 73 -4.99 -0.42 2.04
CA ALA A 73 -3.84 0.48 2.15
C ALA A 73 -4.27 1.92 2.45
N ARG A 74 -5.35 2.37 1.82
CA ARG A 74 -5.92 3.70 2.09
C ARG A 74 -6.32 3.83 3.55
N GLU A 75 -7.05 2.85 4.06
CA GLU A 75 -7.49 2.86 5.47
C GLU A 75 -6.31 2.87 6.42
N PHE A 76 -5.27 2.08 6.11
CA PHE A 76 -4.05 2.07 6.89
C PHE A 76 -3.38 3.46 6.90
N LEU A 77 -3.24 4.07 5.73
CA LEU A 77 -2.65 5.40 5.60
C LEU A 77 -3.46 6.45 6.36
N GLU A 78 -4.78 6.41 6.25
CA GLU A 78 -5.65 7.32 7.00
C GLU A 78 -5.45 7.16 8.50
N THR A 79 -5.38 5.93 8.97
CA THR A 79 -5.22 5.66 10.40
C THR A 79 -3.90 6.20 10.95
N ILE A 80 -2.82 6.13 10.16
CA ILE A 80 -1.52 6.65 10.58
C ILE A 80 -1.32 8.12 10.24
N GLY A 81 -2.35 8.78 9.70
CA GLY A 81 -2.33 10.22 9.45
C GLY A 81 -1.67 10.65 8.16
N VAL A 82 -1.51 9.76 7.18
CA VAL A 82 -0.89 10.08 5.89
C VAL A 82 -1.98 10.25 4.84
N LYS A 83 -2.08 11.45 4.28
CA LYS A 83 -3.06 11.81 3.26
C LYS A 83 -2.40 12.60 2.14
N PRO A 84 -3.03 12.62 0.93
CA PRO A 84 -2.50 13.45 -0.16
C PRO A 84 -2.49 14.92 0.17
#